data_3234307ab8294307d040d7fe61f10280
#
_entry.id   3234307ab8294307d040d7fe61f10280
#
_cell.length_a   1.000
_cell.length_b   1.000
_cell.length_c   1.000
_cell.angle_alpha   90.00
_cell.angle_beta   90.00
_cell.angle_gamma   90.00
#
_symmetry.space_group_name_H-M   'P 1'
#
loop_
_entity.id
_entity.type
_entity.pdbx_description
1 polymer ?
#
loop_
_entity_poly.entity_id
_entity_poly.type
_entity_poly.pdbx_seq_one_letter_code
_entity_poly.pdbx_strand_id
1 'polypeptide(L)'
;MILDVLVYLAVFAVSLIMAAIFQKIHNTAKTRYLSAGVVKLNTFTYCINGCLSVFPVIAMFGLRYGIGTDYFNYEQVYNAVHGTSICDYWSLHNQNFSYFYIEPGYYALNKIFPSFRWLLWGTGILLFTLLLIAIKDYSKQINFAFALFIYLSTQYIYALNGMRFAIAIVLILIGYKFLIQNRTKTFVLMVLLA
;
A
#
# COMPACT_ATOMS: atom_id res chain seq x y z
N MET A 1 21.63 -12.72 -2.41
CA MET A 1 21.38 -12.27 -1.01
C MET A 1 21.94 -10.87 -0.72
N ILE A 2 23.26 -10.62 -0.80
CA ILE A 2 23.82 -9.26 -0.54
C ILE A 2 23.28 -8.22 -1.53
N LEU A 3 23.23 -8.54 -2.83
CA LEU A 3 22.73 -7.65 -3.87
C LEU A 3 21.26 -7.26 -3.64
N ASP A 4 20.43 -8.20 -3.23
CA ASP A 4 19.02 -7.95 -2.94
C ASP A 4 18.87 -6.97 -1.78
N VAL A 5 19.64 -7.15 -0.71
CA VAL A 5 19.66 -6.23 0.44
C VAL A 5 20.08 -4.82 0.02
N LEU A 6 21.10 -4.70 -0.84
CA LEU A 6 21.54 -3.40 -1.35
C LEU A 6 20.47 -2.70 -2.19
N VAL A 7 19.73 -3.45 -3.04
CA VAL A 7 18.63 -2.90 -3.82
C VAL A 7 17.50 -2.41 -2.89
N TYR A 8 17.15 -3.17 -1.86
CA TYR A 8 16.18 -2.75 -0.86
C TYR A 8 16.59 -1.45 -0.16
N LEU A 9 17.82 -1.37 0.29
CA LEU A 9 18.34 -0.19 0.97
C LEU A 9 18.39 1.02 0.03
N ALA A 10 18.76 0.83 -1.23
CA ALA A 10 18.75 1.90 -2.24
C ALA A 10 17.35 2.43 -2.50
N VAL A 11 16.37 1.55 -2.73
CA VAL A 11 14.96 1.93 -2.95
C VAL A 11 14.38 2.65 -1.73
N PHE A 12 14.68 2.12 -0.54
CA PHE A 12 14.29 2.73 0.73
C PHE A 12 14.88 4.15 0.87
N ALA A 13 16.19 4.30 0.65
CA ALA A 13 16.88 5.57 0.75
C ALA A 13 16.34 6.60 -0.26
N VAL A 14 16.12 6.20 -1.54
CA VAL A 14 15.57 7.07 -2.57
C VAL A 14 14.16 7.54 -2.18
N SER A 15 13.28 6.65 -1.71
CA SER A 15 11.94 7.02 -1.26
C SER A 15 11.97 8.00 -0.11
N LEU A 16 12.84 7.83 0.86
CA LEU A 16 12.98 8.76 2.00
C LEU A 16 13.57 10.11 1.61
N ILE A 17 14.57 10.13 0.72
CA ILE A 17 15.13 11.38 0.19
C ILE A 17 14.04 12.17 -0.53
N MET A 18 13.26 11.51 -1.40
CA MET A 18 12.14 12.15 -2.10
C MET A 18 11.09 12.66 -1.10
N ALA A 19 10.75 11.89 -0.07
CA ALA A 19 9.81 12.32 0.96
C ALA A 19 10.32 13.53 1.76
N ALA A 20 11.61 13.58 2.09
CA ALA A 20 12.23 14.71 2.80
C ALA A 20 12.26 15.98 1.93
N ILE A 21 12.62 15.84 0.65
CA ILE A 21 12.57 16.95 -0.33
C ILE A 21 11.13 17.48 -0.45
N PHE A 22 10.18 16.59 -0.59
CA PHE A 22 8.76 16.93 -0.64
C PHE A 22 8.29 17.67 0.61
N GLN A 23 8.64 17.18 1.78
CA GLN A 23 8.28 17.85 3.04
C GLN A 23 8.84 19.27 3.10
N LYS A 24 10.07 19.49 2.62
CA LYS A 24 10.69 20.81 2.54
C LYS A 24 9.93 21.73 1.56
N ILE A 25 9.61 21.22 0.37
CA ILE A 25 8.84 21.97 -0.64
C ILE A 25 7.46 22.34 -0.11
N HIS A 26 6.77 21.38 0.54
CA HIS A 26 5.45 21.60 1.14
C HIS A 26 5.49 22.68 2.22
N ASN A 27 6.46 22.63 3.12
CA ASN A 27 6.62 23.62 4.18
C ASN A 27 6.94 25.01 3.63
N THR A 28 7.81 25.11 2.62
CA THR A 28 8.15 26.38 1.96
C THR A 28 6.96 26.94 1.18
N ALA A 29 6.19 26.09 0.50
CA ALA A 29 4.96 26.50 -0.17
C ALA A 29 3.92 26.99 0.83
N LYS A 30 3.71 26.27 1.94
CA LYS A 30 2.78 26.65 2.99
C LYS A 30 3.07 28.04 3.54
N THR A 31 4.33 28.38 3.79
CA THR A 31 4.72 29.71 4.26
C THR A 31 4.47 30.82 3.24
N ARG A 32 4.73 30.57 1.95
CA ARG A 32 4.47 31.53 0.86
C ARG A 32 2.97 31.74 0.58
N TYR A 33 2.15 30.69 0.67
CA TYR A 33 0.71 30.76 0.37
C TYR A 33 -0.13 31.27 1.54
N LEU A 34 0.32 31.13 2.78
CA LEU A 34 -0.29 31.81 3.92
C LEU A 34 -0.22 33.30 3.77
N SER A 35 0.82 33.85 3.11
CA SER A 35 0.94 35.27 2.79
C SER A 35 0.10 35.72 1.58
N ALA A 36 -0.38 34.79 0.72
CA ALA A 36 -1.06 35.12 -0.54
C ALA A 36 -2.54 34.66 -0.62
N GLY A 37 -3.10 34.05 0.43
CA GLY A 37 -4.53 33.67 0.49
C GLY A 37 -4.96 32.47 -0.40
N VAL A 38 -4.05 31.72 -1.02
CA VAL A 38 -4.37 30.66 -1.99
C VAL A 38 -4.21 29.25 -1.38
N VAL A 39 -5.31 28.69 -0.86
CA VAL A 39 -5.32 27.38 -0.15
C VAL A 39 -5.37 26.15 -1.10
N LYS A 40 -5.89 26.29 -2.33
CA LYS A 40 -6.18 25.14 -3.23
C LYS A 40 -4.95 24.46 -3.85
N LEU A 41 -3.85 25.16 -4.08
CA LEU A 41 -2.64 24.61 -4.73
C LEU A 41 -1.94 23.57 -3.84
N ASN A 42 -2.19 23.59 -2.55
CA ASN A 42 -1.53 22.78 -1.54
C ASN A 42 -1.88 21.28 -1.62
N THR A 43 -3.12 20.92 -1.97
CA THR A 43 -3.57 19.51 -2.02
C THR A 43 -3.02 18.79 -3.23
N PHE A 44 -3.00 19.43 -4.39
CA PHE A 44 -2.48 18.85 -5.64
C PHE A 44 -0.97 18.58 -5.54
N THR A 45 -0.22 19.56 -5.06
CA THR A 45 1.22 19.41 -4.81
C THR A 45 1.51 18.31 -3.79
N TYR A 46 0.68 18.19 -2.74
CA TYR A 46 0.78 17.11 -1.77
C TYR A 46 0.60 15.73 -2.43
N CYS A 47 -0.42 15.56 -3.27
CA CYS A 47 -0.69 14.29 -3.95
C CYS A 47 0.46 13.89 -4.89
N ILE A 48 0.91 14.80 -5.77
CA ILE A 48 1.99 14.50 -6.74
C ILE A 48 3.27 14.11 -6.01
N ASN A 49 3.70 14.92 -5.06
CA ASN A 49 4.94 14.66 -4.35
C ASN A 49 4.86 13.41 -3.46
N GLY A 50 3.70 13.16 -2.86
CA GLY A 50 3.44 11.91 -2.14
C GLY A 50 3.58 10.70 -3.07
N CYS A 51 2.94 10.74 -4.25
CA CYS A 51 3.05 9.68 -5.27
C CYS A 51 4.50 9.47 -5.73
N LEU A 52 5.25 10.54 -6.00
CA LEU A 52 6.65 10.46 -6.38
C LEU A 52 7.51 9.82 -5.28
N SER A 53 7.24 10.14 -4.02
CA SER A 53 7.99 9.58 -2.88
C SER A 53 7.78 8.07 -2.71
N VAL A 54 6.60 7.55 -3.02
CA VAL A 54 6.29 6.11 -2.89
C VAL A 54 6.51 5.33 -4.19
N PHE A 55 6.72 6.00 -5.32
CA PHE A 55 6.91 5.35 -6.62
C PHE A 55 8.06 4.32 -6.63
N PRO A 56 9.26 4.59 -6.06
CA PRO A 56 10.33 3.60 -6.06
C PRO A 56 9.95 2.30 -5.35
N VAL A 57 9.23 2.39 -4.23
CA VAL A 57 8.79 1.19 -3.49
C VAL A 57 7.64 0.48 -4.19
N ILE A 58 6.75 1.19 -4.89
CA ILE A 58 5.72 0.60 -5.76
C ILE A 58 6.39 -0.13 -6.93
N ALA A 59 7.37 0.50 -7.59
CA ALA A 59 8.11 -0.09 -8.69
C ALA A 59 8.82 -1.38 -8.26
N MET A 60 9.47 -1.37 -7.10
CA MET A 60 10.06 -2.58 -6.55
C MET A 60 9.01 -3.66 -6.26
N PHE A 61 7.85 -3.29 -5.73
CA PHE A 61 6.76 -4.21 -5.46
C PHE A 61 6.25 -4.89 -6.75
N GLY A 62 6.07 -4.12 -7.82
CA GLY A 62 5.59 -4.61 -9.10
C GLY A 62 6.63 -5.35 -9.94
N LEU A 63 7.91 -4.97 -9.84
CA LEU A 63 9.00 -5.55 -10.64
C LEU A 63 9.67 -6.76 -9.97
N ARG A 64 9.40 -7.03 -8.70
CA ARG A 64 10.00 -8.15 -7.97
C ARG A 64 9.77 -9.48 -8.69
N TYR A 65 10.75 -10.37 -8.61
CA TYR A 65 10.67 -11.76 -9.04
C TYR A 65 11.29 -12.66 -7.97
N GLY A 66 10.51 -13.63 -7.47
CA GLY A 66 10.98 -14.55 -6.42
C GLY A 66 11.37 -13.91 -5.08
N ILE A 67 11.06 -12.63 -4.90
CA ILE A 67 11.36 -11.89 -3.66
C ILE A 67 10.16 -12.00 -2.72
N GLY A 68 10.42 -12.49 -1.51
CA GLY A 68 9.42 -12.83 -0.50
C GLY A 68 9.13 -14.33 -0.48
N THR A 69 8.98 -14.88 0.71
CA THR A 69 8.74 -16.32 0.94
C THR A 69 7.47 -16.79 0.25
N ASP A 70 6.46 -15.91 0.15
CA ASP A 70 5.14 -16.26 -0.38
C ASP A 70 4.96 -15.89 -1.86
N TYR A 71 5.99 -15.39 -2.56
CA TYR A 71 5.89 -14.97 -3.96
C TYR A 71 5.30 -16.07 -4.85
N PHE A 72 5.89 -17.26 -4.81
CA PHE A 72 5.46 -18.39 -5.65
C PHE A 72 4.11 -18.96 -5.21
N ASN A 73 3.77 -18.87 -3.92
CA ASN A 73 2.45 -19.25 -3.43
C ASN A 73 1.38 -18.30 -3.99
N TYR A 74 1.62 -17.00 -4.02
CA TYR A 74 0.72 -16.03 -4.64
C TYR A 74 0.57 -16.25 -6.15
N GLU A 75 1.65 -16.60 -6.84
CA GLU A 75 1.61 -16.93 -8.28
C GLU A 75 0.79 -18.20 -8.55
N GLN A 76 0.94 -19.24 -7.73
CA GLN A 76 0.12 -20.45 -7.81
C GLN A 76 -1.36 -20.17 -7.59
N VAL A 77 -1.70 -19.38 -6.56
CA VAL A 77 -3.09 -18.96 -6.30
C VAL A 77 -3.64 -18.15 -7.48
N TYR A 78 -2.86 -17.21 -8.03
CA TYR A 78 -3.25 -16.44 -9.21
C TYR A 78 -3.61 -17.36 -10.39
N ASN A 79 -2.74 -18.31 -10.72
CA ASN A 79 -2.94 -19.24 -11.82
C ASN A 79 -4.15 -20.15 -11.59
N ALA A 80 -4.36 -20.62 -10.37
CA ALA A 80 -5.54 -21.43 -10.01
C ALA A 80 -6.83 -20.63 -10.17
N VAL A 81 -6.87 -19.39 -9.66
CA VAL A 81 -8.05 -18.51 -9.77
C VAL A 81 -8.36 -18.17 -11.23
N HIS A 82 -7.34 -17.89 -12.07
CA HIS A 82 -7.55 -17.56 -13.48
C HIS A 82 -8.08 -18.72 -14.31
N GLY A 83 -7.71 -19.95 -13.96
CA GLY A 83 -8.20 -21.16 -14.63
C GLY A 83 -9.65 -21.54 -14.34
N THR A 84 -10.34 -20.83 -13.44
CA THR A 84 -11.70 -21.16 -12.97
C THR A 84 -12.72 -20.09 -13.33
N SER A 85 -14.00 -20.44 -13.33
CA SER A 85 -15.11 -19.48 -13.47
C SER A 85 -15.31 -18.66 -12.19
N ILE A 86 -15.92 -17.48 -12.32
CA ILE A 86 -16.27 -16.63 -11.14
C ILE A 86 -17.20 -17.38 -10.17
N CYS A 87 -18.06 -18.27 -10.70
CA CYS A 87 -19.01 -19.06 -9.90
C CYS A 87 -18.34 -20.18 -9.10
N ASP A 88 -17.07 -20.52 -9.44
CA ASP A 88 -16.35 -21.63 -8.83
C ASP A 88 -15.56 -21.24 -7.56
N TYR A 89 -15.81 -20.04 -7.01
CA TYR A 89 -15.16 -19.58 -5.78
C TYR A 89 -15.26 -20.61 -4.65
N TRP A 90 -16.46 -21.17 -4.43
CA TRP A 90 -16.69 -22.16 -3.36
C TRP A 90 -15.99 -23.51 -3.63
N SER A 91 -15.86 -23.91 -4.89
CA SER A 91 -15.15 -25.15 -5.24
C SER A 91 -13.65 -25.01 -5.02
N LEU A 92 -13.08 -23.85 -5.33
CA LEU A 92 -11.68 -23.54 -5.05
C LEU A 92 -11.40 -23.40 -3.56
N HIS A 93 -12.33 -22.80 -2.80
CA HIS A 93 -12.22 -22.64 -1.36
C HIS A 93 -12.20 -24.01 -0.65
N ASN A 94 -12.93 -25.00 -1.18
CA ASN A 94 -13.00 -26.37 -0.65
C ASN A 94 -11.90 -27.30 -1.18
N GLN A 95 -11.26 -26.96 -2.30
CA GLN A 95 -10.06 -27.66 -2.73
C GLN A 95 -8.94 -27.26 -1.76
N ASN A 96 -8.47 -28.26 -0.99
CA ASN A 96 -7.35 -28.13 -0.06
C ASN A 96 -6.08 -27.60 -0.78
N PHE A 97 -6.07 -26.34 -1.15
CA PHE A 97 -4.83 -25.60 -1.27
C PHE A 97 -4.27 -25.56 0.15
N SER A 98 -3.37 -26.46 0.45
CA SER A 98 -2.93 -26.85 1.80
C SER A 98 -2.43 -25.72 2.68
N TYR A 99 -2.40 -24.46 2.18
CA TYR A 99 -1.79 -23.34 2.84
C TYR A 99 -2.52 -21.98 2.69
N PHE A 100 -3.58 -21.86 1.85
CA PHE A 100 -4.22 -20.55 1.65
C PHE A 100 -5.74 -20.64 1.57
N TYR A 101 -6.40 -20.15 2.58
CA TYR A 101 -7.79 -19.69 2.45
C TYR A 101 -7.78 -18.45 1.54
N ILE A 102 -8.49 -18.51 0.42
CA ILE A 102 -8.61 -17.38 -0.50
C ILE A 102 -9.80 -16.55 -0.03
N GLU A 103 -9.55 -15.38 0.55
CA GLU A 103 -10.59 -14.45 0.94
C GLU A 103 -11.29 -13.89 -0.31
N PRO A 104 -12.62 -13.58 -0.24
CA PRO A 104 -13.39 -13.08 -1.37
C PRO A 104 -12.78 -11.83 -2.03
N GLY A 105 -12.25 -10.90 -1.21
CA GLY A 105 -11.60 -9.69 -1.69
C GLY A 105 -10.33 -9.99 -2.50
N TYR A 106 -9.50 -10.91 -2.03
CA TYR A 106 -8.29 -11.31 -2.75
C TYR A 106 -8.62 -12.12 -4.01
N TYR A 107 -9.64 -12.97 -3.97
CA TYR A 107 -10.15 -13.67 -5.16
C TYR A 107 -10.57 -12.67 -6.24
N ALA A 108 -11.36 -11.65 -5.88
CA ALA A 108 -11.79 -10.60 -6.80
C ALA A 108 -10.58 -9.84 -7.40
N LEU A 109 -9.58 -9.48 -6.59
CA LEU A 109 -8.34 -8.85 -7.09
C LEU A 109 -7.64 -9.73 -8.11
N ASN A 110 -7.51 -11.04 -7.86
CA ASN A 110 -6.89 -11.97 -8.83
C ASN A 110 -7.67 -12.03 -10.15
N LYS A 111 -8.99 -11.91 -10.13
CA LYS A 111 -9.82 -11.93 -11.35
C LYS A 111 -9.73 -10.64 -12.17
N ILE A 112 -9.53 -9.50 -11.53
CA ILE A 112 -9.48 -8.19 -12.19
C ILE A 112 -8.22 -8.04 -13.06
N PHE A 113 -7.07 -8.54 -12.58
CA PHE A 113 -5.79 -8.31 -13.26
C PHE A 113 -5.48 -9.39 -14.29
N PRO A 114 -5.05 -9.01 -15.53
CA PRO A 114 -4.86 -9.95 -16.64
C PRO A 114 -3.59 -10.81 -16.52
N SER A 115 -2.66 -10.47 -15.62
CA SER A 115 -1.48 -11.26 -15.33
C SER A 115 -1.03 -11.08 -13.89
N PHE A 116 -0.28 -12.06 -13.36
CA PHE A 116 0.28 -11.98 -12.01
C PHE A 116 1.17 -10.74 -11.81
N ARG A 117 1.89 -10.32 -12.85
CA ARG A 117 2.68 -9.08 -12.83
C ARG A 117 1.81 -7.84 -12.62
N TRP A 118 0.68 -7.75 -13.29
CA TRP A 118 -0.28 -6.67 -13.11
C TRP A 118 -0.95 -6.70 -11.73
N LEU A 119 -1.18 -7.90 -11.19
CA LEU A 119 -1.66 -8.05 -9.81
C LEU A 119 -0.65 -7.46 -8.81
N LEU A 120 0.66 -7.73 -8.98
CA LEU A 120 1.70 -7.15 -8.12
C LEU A 120 1.72 -5.61 -8.20
N TRP A 121 1.68 -5.05 -9.42
CA TRP A 121 1.59 -3.60 -9.60
C TRP A 121 0.32 -3.04 -8.97
N GLY A 122 -0.82 -3.63 -9.24
CA GLY A 122 -2.12 -3.18 -8.74
C GLY A 122 -2.22 -3.21 -7.23
N THR A 123 -1.74 -4.28 -6.59
CA THR A 123 -1.71 -4.37 -5.12
C THR A 123 -0.73 -3.39 -4.51
N GLY A 124 0.43 -3.16 -5.12
CA GLY A 124 1.38 -2.14 -4.69
C GLY A 124 0.80 -0.73 -4.78
N ILE A 125 0.19 -0.38 -5.92
CA ILE A 125 -0.47 0.92 -6.11
C ILE A 125 -1.60 1.10 -5.09
N LEU A 126 -2.45 0.09 -4.89
CA LEU A 126 -3.53 0.13 -3.91
C LEU A 126 -2.99 0.36 -2.50
N LEU A 127 -2.02 -0.44 -2.07
CA LEU A 127 -1.43 -0.36 -0.74
C LEU A 127 -0.85 1.03 -0.45
N PHE A 128 -0.01 1.53 -1.36
CA PHE A 128 0.65 2.83 -1.14
C PHE A 128 -0.29 4.02 -1.33
N THR A 129 -1.33 3.90 -2.15
CA THR A 129 -2.39 4.93 -2.23
C THR A 129 -3.15 5.02 -0.91
N LEU A 130 -3.56 3.88 -0.34
CA LEU A 130 -4.20 3.84 0.98
C LEU A 130 -3.27 4.38 2.07
N LEU A 131 -1.98 4.05 2.03
CA LEU A 131 -0.99 4.57 2.97
C LEU A 131 -0.87 6.10 2.88
N LEU A 132 -0.81 6.66 1.66
CA LEU A 132 -0.78 8.13 1.48
C LEU A 132 -2.04 8.79 2.03
N ILE A 133 -3.22 8.18 1.87
CA ILE A 133 -4.47 8.66 2.46
C ILE A 133 -4.36 8.63 3.99
N ALA A 134 -3.88 7.53 4.57
CA ALA A 134 -3.69 7.41 6.02
C ALA A 134 -2.73 8.49 6.55
N ILE A 135 -1.55 8.63 5.94
CA ILE A 135 -0.56 9.65 6.37
C ILE A 135 -1.14 11.07 6.24
N LYS A 136 -1.90 11.35 5.17
CA LYS A 136 -2.56 12.65 4.98
C LYS A 136 -3.55 12.95 6.11
N ASP A 137 -4.33 11.98 6.54
CA ASP A 137 -5.30 12.16 7.63
C ASP A 137 -4.62 12.55 8.95
N TYR A 138 -3.40 12.07 9.19
CA TYR A 138 -2.59 12.38 10.38
C TYR A 138 -1.52 13.46 10.15
N SER A 139 -1.52 14.16 9.01
CA SER A 139 -0.49 15.12 8.61
C SER A 139 -0.35 16.35 9.54
N LYS A 140 -1.34 16.59 10.40
CA LYS A 140 -1.27 17.64 11.43
C LYS A 140 -0.46 17.21 12.66
N GLN A 141 -0.38 15.92 12.94
CA GLN A 141 0.28 15.32 14.10
C GLN A 141 1.66 14.77 13.78
N ILE A 142 1.84 14.21 12.56
CA ILE A 142 3.05 13.49 12.18
C ILE A 142 3.61 14.07 10.88
N ASN A 143 4.92 14.22 10.84
CA ASN A 143 5.64 14.61 9.63
C ASN A 143 5.56 13.47 8.59
N PHE A 144 5.29 13.84 7.31
CA PHE A 144 5.13 12.88 6.21
C PHE A 144 6.34 11.97 6.03
N ALA A 145 7.55 12.54 5.97
CA ALA A 145 8.77 11.75 5.75
C ALA A 145 9.04 10.80 6.93
N PHE A 146 8.75 11.23 8.16
CA PHE A 146 8.89 10.39 9.34
C PHE A 146 7.86 9.25 9.38
N ALA A 147 6.60 9.53 9.03
CA ALA A 147 5.57 8.50 8.92
C ALA A 147 5.92 7.44 7.85
N LEU A 148 6.39 7.89 6.68
CA LEU A 148 6.85 6.99 5.63
C LEU A 148 8.08 6.18 6.07
N PHE A 149 9.03 6.79 6.77
CA PHE A 149 10.18 6.10 7.33
C PHE A 149 9.77 4.96 8.28
N ILE A 150 8.87 5.25 9.22
CA ILE A 150 8.35 4.21 10.16
C ILE A 150 7.72 3.06 9.37
N TYR A 151 6.83 3.38 8.42
CA TYR A 151 6.16 2.35 7.64
C TYR A 151 7.14 1.49 6.84
N LEU A 152 8.06 2.11 6.12
CA LEU A 152 9.02 1.39 5.30
C LEU A 152 9.98 0.55 6.13
N SER A 153 10.41 1.04 7.31
CA SER A 153 11.33 0.29 8.17
C SER A 153 10.68 -0.88 8.91
N THR A 154 9.37 -0.81 9.17
CA THR A 154 8.68 -1.82 9.99
C THR A 154 7.78 -2.74 9.17
N GLN A 155 7.10 -2.24 8.14
CA GLN A 155 6.03 -2.96 7.46
C GLN A 155 6.36 -3.37 6.02
N TYR A 156 7.30 -2.67 5.34
CA TYR A 156 7.51 -2.88 3.92
C TYR A 156 7.99 -4.30 3.56
N ILE A 157 8.91 -4.86 4.34
CA ILE A 157 9.40 -6.23 4.15
C ILE A 157 8.27 -7.24 4.38
N TYR A 158 7.45 -7.01 5.42
CA TYR A 158 6.27 -7.84 5.68
C TYR A 158 5.22 -7.72 4.57
N ALA A 159 5.05 -6.52 3.99
CA ALA A 159 4.13 -6.30 2.88
C ALA A 159 4.52 -7.08 1.62
N LEU A 160 5.81 -7.32 1.39
CA LEU A 160 6.28 -8.16 0.28
C LEU A 160 5.95 -9.65 0.49
N ASN A 161 5.83 -10.11 1.71
CA ASN A 161 5.43 -11.47 2.03
C ASN A 161 3.90 -11.61 2.18
N GLY A 162 3.27 -10.71 2.90
CA GLY A 162 1.84 -10.72 3.22
C GLY A 162 1.08 -9.56 2.57
N MET A 163 0.94 -9.53 1.25
CA MET A 163 0.28 -8.43 0.51
C MET A 163 -1.12 -8.11 1.04
N ARG A 164 -1.93 -9.14 1.32
CA ARG A 164 -3.29 -9.01 1.84
C ARG A 164 -3.30 -8.38 3.22
N PHE A 165 -2.46 -8.89 4.08
CA PHE A 165 -2.31 -8.42 5.46
C PHE A 165 -1.84 -6.96 5.53
N ALA A 166 -0.93 -6.56 4.63
CA ALA A 166 -0.47 -5.18 4.55
C ALA A 166 -1.59 -4.20 4.18
N ILE A 167 -2.46 -4.58 3.23
CA ILE A 167 -3.64 -3.78 2.86
C ILE A 167 -4.60 -3.67 4.05
N ALA A 168 -4.85 -4.78 4.75
CA ALA A 168 -5.71 -4.80 5.93
C ALA A 168 -5.20 -3.85 7.04
N ILE A 169 -3.90 -3.89 7.35
CA ILE A 169 -3.29 -2.99 8.33
C ILE A 169 -3.53 -1.52 7.97
N VAL A 170 -3.33 -1.15 6.72
CA VAL A 170 -3.50 0.25 6.28
C VAL A 170 -4.98 0.65 6.29
N LEU A 171 -5.91 -0.24 5.95
CA LEU A 171 -7.35 0.00 6.08
C LEU A 171 -7.75 0.25 7.54
N ILE A 172 -7.23 -0.54 8.47
CA ILE A 172 -7.47 -0.34 9.91
C ILE A 172 -6.89 1.01 10.38
N LEU A 173 -5.69 1.39 9.88
CA LEU A 173 -5.08 2.69 10.19
C LEU A 173 -5.95 3.86 9.70
N ILE A 174 -6.53 3.77 8.49
CA ILE A 174 -7.50 4.74 7.99
C ILE A 174 -8.77 4.73 8.85
N GLY A 175 -9.23 3.54 9.24
CA GLY A 175 -10.41 3.36 10.08
C GLY A 175 -10.28 3.99 11.46
N TYR A 176 -9.08 3.98 12.03
CA TYR A 176 -8.82 4.47 13.39
C TYR A 176 -9.26 5.93 13.62
N LYS A 177 -9.18 6.80 12.59
CA LYS A 177 -9.71 8.17 12.69
C LYS A 177 -11.21 8.21 13.02
N PHE A 178 -11.99 7.26 12.51
CA PHE A 178 -13.43 7.20 12.75
C PHE A 178 -13.73 6.77 14.21
N LEU A 179 -12.86 5.94 14.77
CA LEU A 179 -12.94 5.58 16.18
C LEU A 179 -12.71 6.80 17.08
N ILE A 180 -11.67 7.60 16.78
CA ILE A 180 -11.39 8.86 17.51
C ILE A 180 -12.57 9.85 17.38
N GLN A 181 -13.26 9.87 16.25
CA GLN A 181 -14.42 10.73 15.99
C GLN A 181 -15.74 10.17 16.56
N ASN A 182 -15.71 9.12 17.38
CA ASN A 182 -16.88 8.40 17.92
C ASN A 182 -17.82 7.84 16.81
N ARG A 183 -17.32 7.60 15.60
CA ARG A 183 -18.04 6.98 14.49
C ARG A 183 -17.79 5.48 14.44
N THR A 184 -18.14 4.78 15.52
CA THR A 184 -17.84 3.35 15.71
C THR A 184 -18.37 2.46 14.60
N LYS A 185 -19.56 2.75 14.05
CA LYS A 185 -20.14 1.98 12.93
C LYS A 185 -19.25 2.01 11.68
N THR A 186 -18.69 3.19 11.33
CA THR A 186 -17.79 3.34 10.19
C THR A 186 -16.46 2.63 10.44
N PHE A 187 -15.94 2.68 11.67
CA PHE A 187 -14.74 1.94 12.05
C PHE A 187 -14.94 0.43 11.88
N VAL A 188 -16.05 -0.12 12.42
CA VAL A 188 -16.38 -1.54 12.28
C VAL A 188 -16.49 -1.95 10.80
N LEU A 189 -17.11 -1.11 9.96
CA LEU A 189 -17.15 -1.37 8.51
C LEU A 189 -15.74 -1.44 7.90
N MET A 190 -14.82 -0.55 8.29
CA MET A 190 -13.42 -0.58 7.80
C MET A 190 -12.68 -1.84 8.26
N VAL A 191 -12.95 -2.31 9.48
CA VAL A 191 -12.38 -3.57 9.99
C VAL A 191 -12.95 -4.78 9.25
N LEU A 192 -14.23 -4.76 8.87
CA LEU A 192 -14.84 -5.84 8.08
C LEU A 192 -14.36 -5.88 6.62
N LEU A 193 -13.89 -4.73 6.09
CA LEU A 193 -13.30 -4.64 4.75
C LEU A 193 -11.80 -5.00 4.74
N ALA A 194 -11.14 -4.98 5.90
CA ALA A 194 -9.73 -5.31 6.08
C ALA A 194 -9.50 -6.81 6.17
#